data_7ec3b86b43a0a82c3c97a42d229c6a12
#
_entry.id   7ec3b86b43a0a82c3c97a42d229c6a12
#
_cell.length_a   1.000
_cell.length_b   1.000
_cell.length_c   1.000
_cell.angle_alpha   90.00
_cell.angle_beta   90.00
_cell.angle_gamma   90.00
#
_symmetry.space_group_name_H-M   'P 1'
#
loop_
_entity.id
_entity.type
_entity.pdbx_description
1 polymer ?
#
loop_
_entity_poly.entity_id
_entity_poly.type
_entity_poly.pdbx_seq_one_letter_code
_entity_poly.pdbx_strand_id
1 'polypeptide(L)'
;MKKVHKSWESPCMGKSMDLLIYGSEGTPLILFPSAHGDYMEWEKRGGIQALEEQINEGYNQVFCVGDFAGESFLNHAIDPIQRLSRFSQYQSYVMDELLPFISEENSNPYIIVSGVAIGAYCALLMAMKYPTNFQKVIGLCGYYDIRVHMDDFIDNNVYFNNPVEFISNLNDDKILKLISNVDIRLLNYMNSPTKNETQIMSDILWLKYIEHEQYVWDIESDDMWEIAPKMLKDNLF
;
A
#
# COMPACT_ATOMS: atom_id res chain seq x y z
N MET A 1 -14.05 -17.67 -10.03
CA MET A 1 -13.79 -16.27 -9.64
C MET A 1 -14.03 -15.32 -10.83
N LYS A 2 -14.86 -14.26 -10.62
CA LYS A 2 -15.08 -13.24 -11.65
C LYS A 2 -13.81 -12.39 -11.77
N LYS A 3 -13.36 -12.11 -13.02
CA LYS A 3 -12.25 -11.21 -13.32
C LYS A 3 -12.71 -10.16 -14.32
N VAL A 4 -12.43 -8.89 -14.02
CA VAL A 4 -12.76 -7.75 -14.89
C VAL A 4 -11.52 -6.88 -15.05
N HIS A 5 -11.23 -6.46 -16.28
CA HIS A 5 -10.24 -5.42 -16.57
C HIS A 5 -10.96 -4.11 -16.86
N LYS A 6 -10.55 -3.06 -16.19
CA LYS A 6 -10.99 -1.69 -16.43
C LYS A 6 -9.78 -0.84 -16.83
N SER A 7 -10.01 0.11 -17.70
CA SER A 7 -9.00 1.09 -18.11
C SER A 7 -9.69 2.41 -18.40
N TRP A 8 -9.11 3.52 -17.95
CA TRP A 8 -9.60 4.86 -18.25
C TRP A 8 -8.47 5.87 -18.32
N GLU A 9 -8.68 6.93 -19.12
CA GLU A 9 -7.76 8.07 -19.13
C GLU A 9 -7.88 8.82 -17.80
N SER A 10 -6.83 8.75 -17.00
CA SER A 10 -6.80 9.41 -15.69
C SER A 10 -6.46 10.89 -15.84
N PRO A 11 -7.34 11.82 -15.44
CA PRO A 11 -7.03 13.23 -15.36
C PRO A 11 -5.85 13.54 -14.41
N CYS A 12 -5.76 12.82 -13.27
CA CYS A 12 -4.69 13.02 -12.29
C CYS A 12 -3.33 12.59 -12.84
N MET A 13 -3.27 11.44 -13.55
CA MET A 13 -2.02 10.88 -14.07
C MET A 13 -1.66 11.39 -15.47
N GLY A 14 -2.64 11.91 -16.24
CA GLY A 14 -2.48 12.33 -17.62
C GLY A 14 -2.14 11.17 -18.58
N LYS A 15 -2.59 9.97 -18.25
CA LYS A 15 -2.40 8.74 -19.03
C LYS A 15 -3.50 7.73 -18.73
N SER A 16 -3.58 6.70 -19.54
CA SER A 16 -4.44 5.55 -19.24
C SER A 16 -3.96 4.82 -17.99
N MET A 17 -4.89 4.52 -17.08
CA MET A 17 -4.66 3.72 -15.88
C MET A 17 -5.48 2.44 -15.96
N ASP A 18 -4.80 1.34 -15.70
CA ASP A 18 -5.38 -0.01 -15.74
C ASP A 18 -5.66 -0.53 -14.34
N LEU A 19 -6.74 -1.30 -14.21
CA LEU A 19 -7.20 -1.92 -12.98
C LEU A 19 -7.71 -3.33 -13.26
N LEU A 20 -7.24 -4.33 -12.49
CA LEU A 20 -7.86 -5.65 -12.47
C LEU A 20 -8.70 -5.81 -11.21
N ILE A 21 -9.94 -6.30 -11.40
CA ILE A 21 -10.90 -6.52 -10.34
C ILE A 21 -11.19 -8.03 -10.27
N TYR A 22 -11.11 -8.60 -9.08
CA TYR A 22 -11.44 -10.00 -8.81
C TYR A 22 -12.55 -10.09 -7.74
N GLY A 23 -13.55 -10.92 -8.02
CA GLY A 23 -14.76 -10.98 -7.19
C GLY A 23 -15.82 -9.96 -7.60
N SER A 24 -16.91 -9.91 -6.85
CA SER A 24 -18.05 -9.00 -7.10
C SER A 24 -18.69 -8.45 -5.84
N GLU A 25 -18.24 -8.88 -4.67
CA GLU A 25 -18.77 -8.49 -3.36
C GLU A 25 -17.73 -8.73 -2.26
N GLY A 26 -18.08 -8.37 -1.04
CA GLY A 26 -17.20 -8.49 0.13
C GLY A 26 -16.45 -7.22 0.45
N THR A 27 -15.41 -7.33 1.27
CA THR A 27 -14.61 -6.17 1.67
C THR A 27 -13.66 -5.76 0.55
N PRO A 28 -13.69 -4.50 0.07
CA PRO A 28 -12.73 -4.00 -0.90
C PRO A 28 -11.29 -4.12 -0.38
N LEU A 29 -10.42 -4.74 -1.19
CA LEU A 29 -8.99 -4.87 -0.95
C LEU A 29 -8.22 -4.26 -2.12
N ILE A 30 -7.55 -3.15 -1.87
CA ILE A 30 -6.68 -2.51 -2.85
C ILE A 30 -5.27 -3.06 -2.70
N LEU A 31 -4.71 -3.58 -3.79
CA LEU A 31 -3.37 -4.15 -3.83
C LEU A 31 -2.43 -3.27 -4.65
N PHE A 32 -1.50 -2.61 -3.97
CA PHE A 32 -0.44 -1.85 -4.61
C PHE A 32 0.68 -2.78 -5.07
N PRO A 33 1.25 -2.55 -6.27
CA PRO A 33 2.34 -3.36 -6.78
C PRO A 33 3.66 -3.05 -6.06
N SER A 34 4.64 -3.94 -6.21
CA SER A 34 6.03 -3.71 -5.82
C SER A 34 6.75 -2.80 -6.83
N ALA A 35 8.06 -2.62 -6.65
CA ALA A 35 8.89 -1.86 -7.58
C ALA A 35 8.78 -2.41 -9.02
N HIS A 36 8.46 -1.54 -9.97
CA HIS A 36 8.27 -1.88 -11.38
C HIS A 36 7.17 -2.92 -11.67
N GLY A 37 6.32 -3.21 -10.67
CA GLY A 37 5.17 -4.07 -10.85
C GLY A 37 4.03 -3.36 -11.60
N ASP A 38 3.23 -4.11 -12.34
CA ASP A 38 2.03 -3.61 -13.02
C ASP A 38 0.75 -4.09 -12.31
N TYR A 39 -0.41 -3.68 -12.80
CA TYR A 39 -1.72 -4.11 -12.29
C TYR A 39 -1.94 -5.63 -12.36
N MET A 40 -1.11 -6.38 -13.09
CA MET A 40 -1.14 -7.85 -13.18
C MET A 40 -0.15 -8.53 -12.21
N GLU A 41 0.69 -7.79 -11.51
CA GLU A 41 1.76 -8.38 -10.69
C GLU A 41 1.23 -9.36 -9.65
N TRP A 42 0.20 -8.98 -8.91
CA TRP A 42 -0.40 -9.83 -7.88
C TRP A 42 -0.97 -11.15 -8.45
N GLU A 43 -1.51 -11.11 -9.67
CA GLU A 43 -1.94 -12.34 -10.35
C GLU A 43 -0.72 -13.18 -10.78
N LYS A 44 0.24 -12.56 -11.46
CA LYS A 44 1.46 -13.24 -11.96
C LYS A 44 2.30 -13.85 -10.84
N ARG A 45 2.28 -13.25 -9.65
CA ARG A 45 3.04 -13.68 -8.46
C ARG A 45 2.24 -14.58 -7.51
N GLY A 46 1.07 -15.07 -7.91
CA GLY A 46 0.27 -16.02 -7.15
C GLY A 46 -0.56 -15.42 -6.01
N GLY A 47 -0.55 -14.08 -5.84
CA GLY A 47 -1.33 -13.40 -4.80
C GLY A 47 -2.83 -13.62 -4.96
N ILE A 48 -3.34 -13.49 -6.17
CA ILE A 48 -4.76 -13.72 -6.46
C ILE A 48 -5.14 -15.19 -6.28
N GLN A 49 -4.26 -16.12 -6.64
CA GLN A 49 -4.48 -17.54 -6.40
C GLN A 49 -4.55 -17.87 -4.90
N ALA A 50 -3.69 -17.26 -4.09
CA ALA A 50 -3.73 -17.45 -2.63
C ALA A 50 -5.05 -16.99 -2.00
N LEU A 51 -5.69 -15.96 -2.59
CA LEU A 51 -6.96 -15.37 -2.15
C LEU A 51 -8.19 -15.99 -2.82
N GLU A 52 -8.02 -16.96 -3.72
CA GLU A 52 -9.11 -17.47 -4.57
C GLU A 52 -10.33 -17.94 -3.77
N GLU A 53 -10.13 -18.66 -2.69
CA GLU A 53 -11.19 -19.13 -1.80
C GLU A 53 -12.00 -17.95 -1.21
N GLN A 54 -11.30 -16.97 -0.63
CA GLN A 54 -11.92 -15.80 -0.01
C GLN A 54 -12.70 -14.94 -1.02
N ILE A 55 -12.17 -14.82 -2.23
CA ILE A 55 -12.83 -14.08 -3.31
C ILE A 55 -14.08 -14.85 -3.82
N ASN A 56 -13.98 -16.17 -3.98
CA ASN A 56 -15.09 -16.98 -4.46
C ASN A 56 -16.24 -17.07 -3.45
N GLU A 57 -15.94 -17.01 -2.15
CA GLU A 57 -16.92 -17.00 -1.07
C GLU A 57 -17.46 -15.60 -0.76
N GLY A 58 -17.01 -14.57 -1.49
CA GLY A 58 -17.52 -13.21 -1.35
C GLY A 58 -17.03 -12.48 -0.10
N TYR A 59 -15.93 -12.92 0.51
CA TYR A 59 -15.34 -12.18 1.65
C TYR A 59 -14.58 -10.94 1.22
N ASN A 60 -13.91 -11.00 0.06
CA ASN A 60 -13.17 -9.88 -0.49
C ASN A 60 -13.45 -9.65 -1.98
N GLN A 61 -13.54 -8.38 -2.36
CA GLN A 61 -13.40 -7.92 -3.74
C GLN A 61 -12.04 -7.24 -3.89
N VAL A 62 -11.20 -7.75 -4.79
CA VAL A 62 -9.80 -7.32 -4.90
C VAL A 62 -9.60 -6.40 -6.08
N PHE A 63 -8.88 -5.29 -5.88
CA PHE A 63 -8.57 -4.26 -6.85
C PHE A 63 -7.05 -4.14 -6.99
N CYS A 64 -6.49 -4.69 -8.07
CA CYS A 64 -5.06 -4.60 -8.37
C CYS A 64 -4.78 -3.38 -9.23
N VAL A 65 -4.04 -2.42 -8.67
CA VAL A 65 -3.75 -1.13 -9.31
C VAL A 65 -2.41 -1.13 -10.04
N GLY A 66 -2.24 -0.19 -10.98
CA GLY A 66 -1.01 -0.04 -11.75
C GLY A 66 0.15 0.58 -10.97
N ASP A 67 1.34 0.56 -11.58
CA ASP A 67 2.59 1.06 -11.00
C ASP A 67 2.54 2.58 -10.72
N PHE A 68 3.19 2.95 -9.65
CA PHE A 68 3.49 4.33 -9.29
C PHE A 68 4.99 4.57 -9.11
N ALA A 69 5.72 3.57 -8.66
CA ALA A 69 7.11 3.72 -8.23
C ALA A 69 8.06 3.92 -9.42
N GLY A 70 7.86 3.19 -10.52
CA GLY A 70 8.67 3.30 -11.73
C GLY A 70 8.55 4.66 -12.43
N GLU A 71 7.45 5.38 -12.24
CA GLU A 71 7.26 6.74 -12.78
C GLU A 71 7.59 7.85 -11.78
N SER A 72 7.78 7.51 -10.49
CA SER A 72 8.10 8.42 -9.41
C SER A 72 9.45 8.10 -8.78
N PHE A 73 9.47 7.54 -7.59
CA PHE A 73 10.67 7.34 -6.76
C PHE A 73 11.82 6.59 -7.44
N LEU A 74 11.52 5.63 -8.33
CA LEU A 74 12.52 4.83 -9.03
C LEU A 74 12.91 5.42 -10.40
N ASN A 75 12.31 6.53 -10.81
CA ASN A 75 12.67 7.21 -12.04
C ASN A 75 13.85 8.19 -11.81
N HIS A 76 15.05 7.65 -11.80
CA HIS A 76 16.26 8.47 -11.64
C HIS A 76 16.60 9.32 -12.88
N ALA A 77 15.80 9.29 -13.97
CA ALA A 77 15.95 10.17 -15.12
C ALA A 77 15.34 11.57 -14.89
N ILE A 78 14.52 11.73 -13.85
CA ILE A 78 13.91 12.99 -13.44
C ILE A 78 14.41 13.42 -12.07
N ASP A 79 14.35 14.72 -11.76
CA ASP A 79 14.80 15.24 -10.47
C ASP A 79 13.85 14.83 -9.31
N PRO A 80 14.30 14.90 -8.04
CA PRO A 80 13.50 14.51 -6.88
C PRO A 80 12.18 15.26 -6.75
N ILE A 81 12.11 16.54 -7.16
CA ILE A 81 10.87 17.32 -7.11
C ILE A 81 9.85 16.76 -8.09
N GLN A 82 10.30 16.38 -9.28
CA GLN A 82 9.44 15.74 -10.28
C GLN A 82 8.98 14.35 -9.83
N ARG A 83 9.86 13.54 -9.18
CA ARG A 83 9.48 12.24 -8.58
C ARG A 83 8.35 12.41 -7.56
N LEU A 84 8.46 13.39 -6.66
CA LEU A 84 7.42 13.69 -5.67
C LEU A 84 6.13 14.20 -6.31
N SER A 85 6.25 15.05 -7.33
CA SER A 85 5.08 15.53 -8.09
C SER A 85 4.31 14.38 -8.73
N ARG A 86 5.02 13.44 -9.37
CA ARG A 86 4.40 12.23 -9.95
C ARG A 86 3.72 11.36 -8.89
N PHE A 87 4.35 11.18 -7.73
CA PHE A 87 3.75 10.45 -6.64
C PHE A 87 2.52 11.19 -6.05
N SER A 88 2.55 12.50 -5.96
CA SER A 88 1.38 13.29 -5.54
C SER A 88 0.21 13.14 -6.52
N GLN A 89 0.49 13.10 -7.83
CA GLN A 89 -0.53 12.80 -8.84
C GLN A 89 -1.13 11.40 -8.65
N TYR A 90 -0.29 10.41 -8.31
CA TYR A 90 -0.78 9.06 -8.00
C TYR A 90 -1.66 9.02 -6.74
N GLN A 91 -1.31 9.77 -5.70
CA GLN A 91 -2.17 9.89 -4.52
C GLN A 91 -3.54 10.50 -4.89
N SER A 92 -3.55 11.57 -5.72
CA SER A 92 -4.79 12.14 -6.23
C SER A 92 -5.58 11.13 -7.08
N TYR A 93 -4.93 10.36 -7.94
CA TYR A 93 -5.59 9.27 -8.68
C TYR A 93 -6.28 8.27 -7.72
N VAL A 94 -5.60 7.85 -6.67
CA VAL A 94 -6.20 6.91 -5.70
C VAL A 94 -7.41 7.55 -5.00
N MET A 95 -7.29 8.80 -4.55
CA MET A 95 -8.32 9.46 -3.75
C MET A 95 -9.49 9.98 -4.58
N ASP A 96 -9.21 10.55 -5.75
CA ASP A 96 -10.20 11.33 -6.51
C ASP A 96 -10.81 10.52 -7.66
N GLU A 97 -10.19 9.40 -8.06
CA GLU A 97 -10.68 8.55 -9.16
C GLU A 97 -10.95 7.11 -8.70
N LEU A 98 -9.93 6.43 -8.12
CA LEU A 98 -10.05 5.02 -7.76
C LEU A 98 -11.04 4.77 -6.62
N LEU A 99 -10.97 5.52 -5.52
CA LEU A 99 -11.90 5.34 -4.39
C LEU A 99 -13.36 5.63 -4.76
N PRO A 100 -13.69 6.72 -5.50
CA PRO A 100 -15.04 6.92 -6.04
C PRO A 100 -15.50 5.75 -6.90
N PHE A 101 -14.65 5.29 -7.83
CA PHE A 101 -14.95 4.11 -8.66
C PHE A 101 -15.24 2.86 -7.82
N ILE A 102 -14.40 2.58 -6.80
CA ILE A 102 -14.63 1.44 -5.89
C ILE A 102 -15.96 1.58 -5.16
N SER A 103 -16.31 2.79 -4.70
CA SER A 103 -17.58 3.05 -3.99
C SER A 103 -18.82 2.86 -4.88
N GLU A 104 -18.68 3.07 -6.19
CA GLU A 104 -19.74 2.77 -7.16
C GLU A 104 -19.89 1.25 -7.43
N GLU A 105 -18.76 0.52 -7.46
CA GLU A 105 -18.77 -0.93 -7.71
C GLU A 105 -19.09 -1.75 -6.43
N ASN A 106 -18.81 -1.20 -5.23
CA ASN A 106 -18.96 -1.88 -3.96
C ASN A 106 -19.39 -0.91 -2.84
N SER A 107 -20.52 -1.17 -2.22
CA SER A 107 -21.09 -0.32 -1.16
C SER A 107 -20.50 -0.54 0.23
N ASN A 108 -19.56 -1.49 0.41
CA ASN A 108 -18.91 -1.71 1.70
C ASN A 108 -17.89 -0.57 1.97
N PRO A 109 -18.09 0.23 3.03
CA PRO A 109 -17.18 1.35 3.32
C PRO A 109 -15.87 0.93 3.98
N TYR A 110 -15.73 -0.33 4.39
CA TYR A 110 -14.52 -0.84 5.02
C TYR A 110 -13.51 -1.21 3.95
N ILE A 111 -12.51 -0.38 3.74
CA ILE A 111 -11.49 -0.57 2.70
C ILE A 111 -10.17 -1.03 3.33
N ILE A 112 -9.65 -2.15 2.82
CA ILE A 112 -8.34 -2.68 3.16
C ILE A 112 -7.35 -2.26 2.06
N VAL A 113 -6.16 -1.81 2.46
CA VAL A 113 -5.05 -1.56 1.53
C VAL A 113 -3.86 -2.45 1.88
N SER A 114 -3.20 -2.96 0.87
CA SER A 114 -2.00 -3.77 1.05
C SER A 114 -1.02 -3.60 -0.11
N GLY A 115 0.21 -4.02 0.10
CA GLY A 115 1.25 -4.01 -0.91
C GLY A 115 2.52 -4.69 -0.42
N VAL A 116 3.45 -4.93 -1.36
CA VAL A 116 4.75 -5.56 -1.09
C VAL A 116 5.87 -4.56 -1.33
N ALA A 117 6.86 -4.51 -0.45
CA ALA A 117 8.02 -3.63 -0.50
C ALA A 117 7.59 -2.13 -0.61
N ILE A 118 7.85 -1.45 -1.72
CA ILE A 118 7.42 -0.05 -1.92
C ILE A 118 5.89 0.06 -2.04
N GLY A 119 5.18 -0.99 -2.45
CA GLY A 119 3.72 -1.06 -2.38
C GLY A 119 3.20 -1.03 -0.94
N ALA A 120 3.92 -1.66 0.01
CA ALA A 120 3.61 -1.57 1.43
C ALA A 120 3.80 -0.16 1.99
N TYR A 121 4.84 0.54 1.54
CA TYR A 121 5.01 1.97 1.83
C TYR A 121 3.80 2.78 1.35
N CYS A 122 3.39 2.60 0.08
CA CYS A 122 2.25 3.31 -0.48
C CYS A 122 0.98 3.04 0.34
N ALA A 123 0.68 1.76 0.65
CA ALA A 123 -0.46 1.36 1.44
C ALA A 123 -0.46 2.02 2.83
N LEU A 124 0.68 1.96 3.55
CA LEU A 124 0.81 2.57 4.87
C LEU A 124 0.67 4.09 4.82
N LEU A 125 1.38 4.75 3.89
CA LEU A 125 1.32 6.20 3.74
C LEU A 125 -0.11 6.68 3.45
N MET A 126 -0.83 6.01 2.53
CA MET A 126 -2.22 6.36 2.21
C MET A 126 -3.13 6.22 3.44
N ALA A 127 -3.00 5.13 4.19
CA ALA A 127 -3.76 4.91 5.41
C ALA A 127 -3.44 5.96 6.50
N MET A 128 -2.19 6.40 6.63
CA MET A 128 -1.77 7.43 7.59
C MET A 128 -2.23 8.84 7.20
N LYS A 129 -2.21 9.17 5.90
CA LYS A 129 -2.65 10.48 5.39
C LYS A 129 -4.16 10.61 5.32
N TYR A 130 -4.87 9.51 5.06
CA TYR A 130 -6.32 9.47 4.85
C TYR A 130 -6.99 8.41 5.75
N PRO A 131 -6.80 8.48 7.08
CA PRO A 131 -7.22 7.41 8.01
C PRO A 131 -8.74 7.22 8.10
N THR A 132 -9.52 8.13 7.57
CA THR A 132 -10.99 7.99 7.47
C THR A 132 -11.43 7.18 6.26
N ASN A 133 -10.57 7.00 5.27
CA ASN A 133 -10.87 6.30 4.02
C ASN A 133 -10.41 4.83 4.05
N PHE A 134 -9.41 4.51 4.87
CA PHE A 134 -8.83 3.17 4.95
C PHE A 134 -8.90 2.66 6.38
N GLN A 135 -9.56 1.52 6.59
CA GLN A 135 -9.80 0.97 7.92
C GLN A 135 -8.76 -0.08 8.30
N LYS A 136 -8.08 -0.67 7.31
CA LYS A 136 -7.01 -1.64 7.55
C LYS A 136 -5.89 -1.48 6.54
N VAL A 137 -4.64 -1.60 7.03
CA VAL A 137 -3.45 -1.67 6.19
C VAL A 137 -2.62 -2.88 6.54
N ILE A 138 -2.19 -3.62 5.50
CA ILE A 138 -1.31 -4.78 5.64
C ILE A 138 -0.06 -4.52 4.81
N GLY A 139 1.01 -4.11 5.47
CA GLY A 139 2.31 -3.87 4.83
C GLY A 139 3.15 -5.14 4.81
N LEU A 140 3.50 -5.63 3.61
CA LEU A 140 4.25 -6.86 3.42
C LEU A 140 5.70 -6.53 3.02
N CYS A 141 6.66 -6.88 3.85
CA CYS A 141 8.09 -6.64 3.60
C CYS A 141 8.38 -5.19 3.18
N GLY A 142 7.80 -4.23 3.92
CA GLY A 142 7.74 -2.82 3.52
C GLY A 142 9.04 -2.06 3.67
N TYR A 143 9.31 -1.16 2.73
CA TYR A 143 10.17 0.00 2.92
C TYR A 143 9.31 1.15 3.44
N TYR A 144 9.80 1.93 4.39
CA TYR A 144 9.01 3.02 4.96
C TYR A 144 9.75 4.36 4.99
N ASP A 145 11.00 4.39 4.56
CA ASP A 145 11.81 5.60 4.44
C ASP A 145 12.16 5.88 2.97
N ILE A 146 11.52 6.89 2.37
CA ILE A 146 11.73 7.23 0.96
C ILE A 146 12.99 8.07 0.71
N ARG A 147 13.70 8.54 1.75
CA ARG A 147 14.88 9.42 1.56
C ARG A 147 15.95 8.78 0.71
N VAL A 148 16.05 7.45 0.73
CA VAL A 148 16.99 6.69 -0.13
C VAL A 148 16.75 6.89 -1.63
N HIS A 149 15.56 7.39 -2.01
CA HIS A 149 15.18 7.67 -3.38
C HIS A 149 15.17 9.17 -3.71
N MET A 150 15.63 10.03 -2.80
CA MET A 150 15.53 11.48 -2.93
C MET A 150 16.86 12.18 -3.22
N ASP A 151 17.95 11.45 -3.44
CA ASP A 151 19.27 11.99 -3.79
C ASP A 151 19.70 13.16 -2.86
N ASP A 152 19.53 12.96 -1.53
CA ASP A 152 19.75 13.97 -0.47
C ASP A 152 18.86 15.23 -0.55
N PHE A 153 17.87 15.25 -1.45
CA PHE A 153 16.89 16.34 -1.51
C PHE A 153 15.94 16.29 -0.32
N ILE A 154 15.78 17.39 0.38
CA ILE A 154 14.93 17.52 1.57
C ILE A 154 14.04 18.75 1.41
N ASP A 155 12.73 18.56 1.50
CA ASP A 155 11.73 19.61 1.61
C ASP A 155 10.49 19.12 2.37
N ASN A 156 9.48 20.00 2.50
CA ASN A 156 8.22 19.65 3.13
C ASN A 156 7.46 18.51 2.40
N ASN A 157 7.64 18.39 1.08
CA ASN A 157 6.97 17.33 0.32
C ASN A 157 7.61 15.96 0.61
N VAL A 158 8.95 15.91 0.72
CA VAL A 158 9.65 14.70 1.19
C VAL A 158 9.15 14.35 2.58
N TYR A 159 9.14 15.30 3.51
CA TYR A 159 8.71 15.11 4.88
C TYR A 159 7.30 14.51 4.97
N PHE A 160 6.30 15.11 4.31
CA PHE A 160 4.91 14.63 4.37
C PHE A 160 4.65 13.35 3.56
N ASN A 161 5.59 12.92 2.74
CA ASN A 161 5.53 11.64 2.05
C ASN A 161 6.46 10.58 2.69
N ASN A 162 7.11 10.89 3.81
CA ASN A 162 7.95 9.96 4.54
C ASN A 162 7.30 9.59 5.90
N PRO A 163 6.62 8.44 6.04
CA PRO A 163 5.94 8.08 7.29
C PRO A 163 6.90 8.02 8.47
N VAL A 164 8.16 7.62 8.27
CA VAL A 164 9.18 7.60 9.32
C VAL A 164 9.41 9.00 9.91
N GLU A 165 9.36 10.05 9.09
CA GLU A 165 9.57 11.42 9.57
C GLU A 165 8.30 12.07 10.09
N PHE A 166 7.21 12.07 9.29
CA PHE A 166 6.03 12.84 9.69
C PHE A 166 5.31 12.21 10.88
N ILE A 167 5.23 10.88 10.98
CA ILE A 167 4.62 10.22 12.14
C ILE A 167 5.48 10.47 13.40
N SER A 168 6.80 10.36 13.30
CA SER A 168 7.70 10.63 14.44
C SER A 168 7.50 12.02 15.04
N ASN A 169 7.18 13.00 14.21
CA ASN A 169 7.00 14.40 14.62
C ASN A 169 5.52 14.81 14.78
N LEU A 170 4.58 13.91 14.51
CA LEU A 170 3.15 14.19 14.63
C LEU A 170 2.76 14.34 16.11
N ASN A 171 2.19 15.50 16.48
CA ASN A 171 1.74 15.81 17.83
C ASN A 171 0.28 16.31 17.86
N ASP A 172 -0.45 16.21 16.77
CA ASP A 172 -1.88 16.53 16.72
C ASP A 172 -2.69 15.32 17.21
N ASP A 173 -3.25 15.43 18.41
CA ASP A 173 -4.03 14.38 19.06
C ASP A 173 -5.23 13.93 18.23
N LYS A 174 -5.82 14.83 17.43
CA LYS A 174 -6.98 14.47 16.60
C LYS A 174 -6.55 13.57 15.45
N ILE A 175 -5.43 13.90 14.80
CA ILE A 175 -4.89 13.09 13.71
C ILE A 175 -4.39 11.75 14.26
N LEU A 176 -3.65 11.76 15.38
CA LEU A 176 -3.19 10.53 16.04
C LEU A 176 -4.36 9.61 16.38
N LYS A 177 -5.46 10.16 16.91
CA LYS A 177 -6.67 9.39 17.21
C LYS A 177 -7.33 8.80 15.95
N LEU A 178 -7.32 9.51 14.83
CA LEU A 178 -7.84 8.97 13.57
C LEU A 178 -6.97 7.81 13.07
N ILE A 179 -5.65 7.97 13.12
CA ILE A 179 -4.70 6.91 12.72
C ILE A 179 -4.85 5.68 13.63
N SER A 180 -5.05 5.87 14.93
CA SER A 180 -5.24 4.76 15.88
C SER A 180 -6.52 3.94 15.66
N ASN A 181 -7.44 4.40 14.81
CA ASN A 181 -8.61 3.62 14.40
C ASN A 181 -8.32 2.69 13.20
N VAL A 182 -7.16 2.80 12.58
CA VAL A 182 -6.75 1.93 11.47
C VAL A 182 -6.13 0.65 12.03
N ASP A 183 -6.61 -0.52 11.61
CA ASP A 183 -5.94 -1.80 11.88
C ASP A 183 -4.65 -1.87 11.06
N ILE A 184 -3.49 -1.72 11.72
CA ILE A 184 -2.19 -1.67 11.06
C ILE A 184 -1.46 -2.99 11.31
N ARG A 185 -1.08 -3.67 10.23
CA ARG A 185 -0.29 -4.90 10.27
C ARG A 185 0.98 -4.75 9.45
N LEU A 186 2.12 -4.92 10.10
CA LEU A 186 3.45 -4.85 9.49
C LEU A 186 4.08 -6.24 9.50
N LEU A 187 4.15 -6.87 8.33
CA LEU A 187 4.55 -8.27 8.20
C LEU A 187 5.89 -8.40 7.49
N ASN A 188 6.74 -9.26 8.02
CA ASN A 188 8.04 -9.55 7.44
C ASN A 188 8.47 -11.00 7.72
N TYR A 189 9.64 -11.42 7.24
CA TYR A 189 10.23 -12.74 7.45
C TYR A 189 11.71 -12.63 7.87
N MET A 190 12.30 -13.75 8.32
CA MET A 190 13.57 -13.73 9.07
C MET A 190 14.74 -13.08 8.34
N ASN A 191 14.98 -13.45 7.08
CA ASN A 191 16.11 -12.94 6.27
C ASN A 191 15.69 -11.85 5.26
N SER A 192 14.52 -11.25 5.44
CA SER A 192 14.06 -10.14 4.57
C SER A 192 15.01 -8.94 4.65
N PRO A 193 15.36 -8.34 3.52
CA PRO A 193 16.19 -7.14 3.48
C PRO A 193 15.51 -5.92 4.12
N THR A 194 14.17 -5.92 4.22
CA THR A 194 13.38 -4.82 4.78
C THR A 194 12.97 -5.04 6.24
N LYS A 195 13.49 -6.09 6.90
CA LYS A 195 13.11 -6.40 8.28
C LYS A 195 13.40 -5.25 9.26
N ASN A 196 14.54 -4.60 9.10
CA ASN A 196 14.91 -3.46 9.95
C ASN A 196 14.03 -2.23 9.69
N GLU A 197 13.63 -1.98 8.44
CA GLU A 197 12.69 -0.91 8.08
C GLU A 197 11.33 -1.11 8.76
N THR A 198 10.83 -2.34 8.72
CA THR A 198 9.60 -2.72 9.40
C THR A 198 9.70 -2.52 10.92
N GLN A 199 10.83 -2.87 11.52
CA GLN A 199 11.07 -2.67 12.96
C GLN A 199 11.09 -1.17 13.32
N ILE A 200 11.82 -0.35 12.55
CA ILE A 200 11.89 1.11 12.78
C ILE A 200 10.48 1.72 12.71
N MET A 201 9.67 1.33 11.72
CA MET A 201 8.31 1.85 11.59
C MET A 201 7.43 1.42 12.78
N SER A 202 7.54 0.17 13.20
CA SER A 202 6.84 -0.34 14.39
C SER A 202 7.25 0.43 15.66
N ASP A 203 8.53 0.66 15.88
CA ASP A 203 9.03 1.42 17.03
C ASP A 203 8.44 2.85 17.05
N ILE A 204 8.35 3.49 15.88
CA ILE A 204 7.74 4.83 15.74
C ILE A 204 6.26 4.79 16.11
N LEU A 205 5.50 3.81 15.64
CA LEU A 205 4.09 3.66 15.98
C LEU A 205 3.88 3.46 17.48
N TRP A 206 4.70 2.62 18.14
CA TRP A 206 4.66 2.44 19.58
C TRP A 206 5.00 3.72 20.35
N LEU A 207 6.00 4.48 19.91
CA LEU A 207 6.35 5.77 20.50
C LEU A 207 5.21 6.80 20.40
N LYS A 208 4.31 6.65 19.43
CA LYS A 208 3.13 7.50 19.25
C LYS A 208 1.85 6.91 19.85
N TYR A 209 1.96 5.81 20.59
CA TYR A 209 0.82 5.09 21.17
C TYR A 209 -0.22 4.65 20.13
N ILE A 210 0.23 4.35 18.91
CA ILE A 210 -0.59 3.78 17.84
C ILE A 210 -0.49 2.26 17.92
N GLU A 211 -1.57 1.62 18.36
CA GLU A 211 -1.64 0.16 18.42
C GLU A 211 -1.54 -0.43 17.00
N HIS A 212 -0.74 -1.48 16.88
CA HIS A 212 -0.51 -2.18 15.62
C HIS A 212 0.00 -3.59 15.87
N GLU A 213 -0.09 -4.43 14.86
CA GLU A 213 0.49 -5.78 14.90
C GLU A 213 1.75 -5.82 14.04
N GLN A 214 2.83 -6.38 14.59
CA GLN A 214 4.06 -6.67 13.85
C GLN A 214 4.38 -8.15 13.98
N TYR A 215 4.55 -8.81 12.83
CA TYR A 215 4.95 -10.22 12.80
C TYR A 215 6.17 -10.42 11.90
N VAL A 216 7.15 -11.16 12.42
CA VAL A 216 8.27 -11.68 11.64
C VAL A 216 8.10 -13.18 11.56
N TRP A 217 7.76 -13.69 10.38
CA TRP A 217 7.58 -15.11 10.17
C TRP A 217 8.93 -15.83 10.25
N ASP A 218 8.96 -16.95 10.97
CA ASP A 218 10.14 -17.82 11.10
C ASP A 218 10.33 -18.68 9.83
N ILE A 219 10.54 -18.00 8.71
CA ILE A 219 10.74 -18.55 7.38
C ILE A 219 11.87 -17.75 6.73
N GLU A 220 12.71 -18.43 5.96
CA GLU A 220 13.72 -17.82 5.11
C GLU A 220 13.34 -17.99 3.63
N SER A 221 13.52 -16.96 2.83
CA SER A 221 13.35 -17.00 1.38
C SER A 221 14.21 -15.92 0.73
N ASP A 222 14.64 -16.18 -0.48
CA ASP A 222 15.35 -15.22 -1.32
C ASP A 222 14.39 -14.38 -2.18
N ASP A 223 13.10 -14.77 -2.26
CA ASP A 223 12.05 -14.02 -2.96
C ASP A 223 10.85 -13.77 -2.02
N MET A 224 10.60 -12.50 -1.72
CA MET A 224 9.47 -12.09 -0.88
C MET A 224 8.11 -12.53 -1.43
N TRP A 225 8.00 -12.74 -2.74
CA TRP A 225 6.76 -13.18 -3.37
C TRP A 225 6.42 -14.66 -3.14
N GLU A 226 7.38 -15.47 -2.66
CA GLU A 226 7.06 -16.83 -2.19
C GLU A 226 6.25 -16.81 -0.89
N ILE A 227 6.37 -15.74 -0.10
CA ILE A 227 5.79 -15.64 1.24
C ILE A 227 4.65 -14.62 1.30
N ALA A 228 4.78 -13.48 0.64
CA ALA A 228 3.83 -12.37 0.72
C ALA A 228 2.36 -12.73 0.42
N PRO A 229 2.03 -13.59 -0.59
CA PRO A 229 0.66 -14.03 -0.84
C PRO A 229 0.02 -14.73 0.36
N LYS A 230 0.79 -15.58 1.06
CA LYS A 230 0.32 -16.29 2.24
C LYS A 230 0.21 -15.36 3.45
N MET A 231 1.17 -14.47 3.64
CA MET A 231 1.09 -13.44 4.69
C MET A 231 -0.18 -12.60 4.53
N LEU A 232 -0.49 -12.18 3.30
CA LEU A 232 -1.70 -11.43 3.03
C LEU A 232 -2.95 -12.23 3.40
N LYS A 233 -3.06 -13.47 2.87
CA LYS A 233 -4.22 -14.35 3.13
C LYS A 233 -4.48 -14.52 4.63
N ASP A 234 -3.44 -14.82 5.40
CA ASP A 234 -3.55 -15.17 6.82
C ASP A 234 -3.83 -13.94 7.72
N ASN A 235 -3.76 -12.71 7.18
CA ASN A 235 -3.93 -11.46 7.92
C ASN A 235 -5.10 -10.57 7.45
N LEU A 236 -5.91 -11.05 6.52
CA LEU A 236 -7.08 -10.29 6.04
C LEU A 236 -8.20 -10.19 7.09
N PHE A 237 -8.30 -11.19 8.00
CA PHE A 237 -9.33 -11.27 9.05
C PHE A 237 -8.73 -11.05 10.42
#